data_493cc305ba10170ed602bcbe49267c94
#
_entry.id   493cc305ba10170ed602bcbe49267c94
#
_cell.length_a   1.000
_cell.length_b   1.000
_cell.length_c   1.000
_cell.angle_alpha   90.00
_cell.angle_beta   90.00
_cell.angle_gamma   90.00
#
_symmetry.space_group_name_H-M   'P 1'
#
loop_
_entity.id
_entity.type
_entity.pdbx_description
1 polymer ?
#
loop_
_entity_poly.entity_id
_entity_poly.type
_entity_poly.pdbx_seq_one_letter_code
_entity_poly.pdbx_strand_id
1 'polypeptide(L)'
;LGETGNSRLPWIILIVGFVCGFVLLKILDFFIPDHDHHPHHDHDTKEAKENLFHIGLVSSIAVILHNIIEGMAVYGTVTTSLSTGILMCVGIGLHNIPLGMAITSTSYQSHKDKKKTLILVTIIALSTFVGGLFMFVFKEELLNHWVLGSLLSITSGMLLYIILMELLPHMMDAKEKKYAYLGVVVGVLLIVISTFFGGHSH
;
A
#
# COMPACT_ATOMS: atom_id res chain seq x y z
N LEU A 1 32.61 -3.21 6.34
CA LEU A 1 32.78 -3.11 4.89
C LEU A 1 33.63 -4.28 4.42
N GLY A 2 33.08 -5.47 4.39
CA GLY A 2 33.71 -6.71 3.94
C GLY A 2 32.97 -7.22 2.72
N GLU A 3 33.56 -7.05 1.57
CA GLU A 3 33.68 -8.00 0.49
C GLU A 3 32.48 -8.92 0.21
N THR A 4 31.57 -8.45 -0.63
CA THR A 4 31.00 -9.32 -1.62
C THR A 4 31.28 -8.70 -2.98
N GLY A 5 32.23 -9.27 -3.71
CA GLY A 5 32.77 -8.77 -4.98
C GLY A 5 31.81 -8.82 -6.15
N ASN A 6 30.53 -8.62 -5.94
CA ASN A 6 29.57 -8.48 -7.01
C ASN A 6 28.70 -7.22 -6.80
N SER A 7 29.15 -6.10 -7.30
CA SER A 7 28.46 -4.81 -7.29
C SER A 7 27.04 -4.85 -7.92
N ARG A 8 26.68 -5.96 -8.56
CA ARG A 8 25.38 -6.16 -9.22
C ARG A 8 24.33 -6.76 -8.29
N LEU A 9 24.73 -7.47 -7.21
CA LEU A 9 23.80 -8.18 -6.32
C LEU A 9 22.74 -7.27 -5.67
N PRO A 10 23.08 -6.07 -5.13
CA PRO A 10 22.08 -5.14 -4.59
C PRO A 10 21.04 -4.73 -5.62
N TRP A 11 21.46 -4.44 -6.85
CA TRP A 11 20.56 -4.07 -7.93
C TRP A 11 19.63 -5.20 -8.35
N ILE A 12 20.13 -6.43 -8.36
CA ILE A 12 19.32 -7.63 -8.67
C ILE A 12 18.23 -7.78 -7.60
N ILE A 13 18.58 -7.69 -6.31
CA ILE A 13 17.62 -7.81 -5.21
C ILE A 13 16.57 -6.72 -5.29
N LEU A 14 16.97 -5.48 -5.59
CA LEU A 14 16.07 -4.35 -5.73
C LEU A 14 15.09 -4.57 -6.90
N ILE A 15 15.57 -4.96 -8.07
CA ILE A 15 14.73 -5.19 -9.25
C ILE A 15 13.80 -6.39 -9.01
N VAL A 16 14.32 -7.49 -8.50
CA VAL A 16 13.53 -8.70 -8.23
C VAL A 16 12.47 -8.44 -7.18
N GLY A 17 12.82 -7.77 -6.06
CA GLY A 17 11.86 -7.39 -5.03
C GLY A 17 10.74 -6.48 -5.57
N PHE A 18 11.11 -5.48 -6.36
CA PHE A 18 10.16 -4.56 -7.00
C PHE A 18 9.17 -5.29 -7.92
N VAL A 19 9.68 -6.14 -8.81
CA VAL A 19 8.83 -6.95 -9.71
C VAL A 19 7.97 -7.92 -8.90
N CYS A 20 8.54 -8.54 -7.86
CA CYS A 20 7.81 -9.46 -6.99
C CYS A 20 6.65 -8.76 -6.27
N GLY A 21 6.86 -7.55 -5.74
CA GLY A 21 5.81 -6.75 -5.09
C GLY A 21 4.69 -6.38 -6.07
N PHE A 22 5.04 -5.93 -7.27
CA PHE A 22 4.07 -5.63 -8.32
C PHE A 22 3.24 -6.86 -8.71
N VAL A 23 3.91 -7.98 -8.96
CA VAL A 23 3.26 -9.24 -9.36
C VAL A 23 2.42 -9.81 -8.22
N LEU A 24 2.86 -9.67 -6.97
CA LEU A 24 2.11 -10.14 -5.80
C LEU A 24 0.74 -9.47 -5.73
N LEU A 25 0.67 -8.13 -5.86
CA LEU A 25 -0.63 -7.45 -5.87
C LEU A 25 -1.45 -7.79 -7.12
N LYS A 26 -0.82 -7.92 -8.29
CA LYS A 26 -1.52 -8.36 -9.50
C LYS A 26 -2.14 -9.76 -9.35
N ILE A 27 -1.46 -10.67 -8.68
CA ILE A 27 -1.99 -12.00 -8.38
C ILE A 27 -3.15 -11.91 -7.39
N LEU A 28 -3.02 -11.10 -6.34
CA LEU A 28 -4.09 -10.88 -5.38
C LEU A 28 -5.31 -10.26 -6.06
N ASP A 29 -5.12 -9.28 -6.93
CA ASP A 29 -6.15 -8.65 -7.72
C ASP A 29 -6.85 -9.63 -8.67
N PHE A 30 -6.12 -10.57 -9.26
CA PHE A 30 -6.69 -11.64 -10.10
C PHE A 30 -7.69 -12.53 -9.33
N PHE A 31 -7.51 -12.69 -8.02
CA PHE A 31 -8.46 -13.40 -7.16
C PHE A 31 -9.64 -12.53 -6.73
N ILE A 32 -9.59 -11.21 -7.00
CA ILE A 32 -10.68 -10.27 -6.81
C ILE A 32 -11.42 -10.19 -8.15
N PRO A 33 -12.67 -10.65 -8.27
CA PRO A 33 -13.40 -10.54 -9.53
C PRO A 33 -13.50 -9.07 -9.94
N ASP A 34 -13.01 -8.73 -11.14
CA ASP A 34 -13.10 -7.40 -11.70
C ASP A 34 -14.57 -6.94 -11.72
N HIS A 35 -14.83 -5.82 -11.08
CA HIS A 35 -16.02 -5.05 -11.38
C HIS A 35 -15.75 -4.25 -12.64
N ASP A 36 -16.05 -4.83 -13.78
CA ASP A 36 -16.38 -4.04 -14.94
C ASP A 36 -17.47 -3.05 -14.53
N HIS A 37 -17.15 -1.77 -14.61
CA HIS A 37 -18.07 -0.67 -14.42
C HIS A 37 -19.14 -0.70 -15.52
N HIS A 38 -20.06 -1.65 -15.45
CA HIS A 38 -21.31 -1.60 -16.22
C HIS A 38 -22.35 -0.85 -15.39
N PRO A 39 -22.78 0.36 -15.81
CA PRO A 39 -23.63 1.23 -15.02
C PRO A 39 -25.11 0.82 -14.97
N HIS A 40 -25.48 -0.41 -15.24
CA HIS A 40 -26.88 -0.85 -15.23
C HIS A 40 -27.01 -2.34 -14.85
N HIS A 41 -26.81 -2.68 -13.57
CA HIS A 41 -27.44 -3.87 -13.00
C HIS A 41 -28.02 -3.53 -11.63
N ASP A 42 -29.28 -3.96 -11.44
CA ASP A 42 -30.07 -3.86 -10.22
C ASP A 42 -29.24 -4.37 -9.02
N HIS A 43 -28.67 -3.43 -8.25
CA HIS A 43 -27.80 -3.71 -7.08
C HIS A 43 -28.53 -4.36 -5.91
N ASP A 44 -29.80 -4.72 -6.07
CA ASP A 44 -30.62 -5.27 -4.99
C ASP A 44 -30.78 -6.80 -5.02
N THR A 45 -30.17 -7.48 -5.98
CA THR A 45 -30.20 -8.95 -6.01
C THR A 45 -29.28 -9.52 -4.94
N LYS A 46 -29.72 -10.63 -4.31
CA LYS A 46 -28.94 -11.33 -3.27
C LYS A 46 -27.55 -11.75 -3.75
N GLU A 47 -27.47 -12.14 -4.99
CA GLU A 47 -26.28 -12.58 -5.72
C GLU A 47 -25.25 -11.44 -5.90
N ALA A 48 -25.71 -10.23 -6.24
CA ALA A 48 -24.85 -9.05 -6.35
C ALA A 48 -24.24 -8.65 -4.97
N LYS A 49 -25.01 -8.80 -3.88
CA LYS A 49 -24.52 -8.51 -2.53
C LYS A 49 -23.52 -9.55 -2.04
N GLU A 50 -23.70 -10.81 -2.36
CA GLU A 50 -22.74 -11.89 -2.05
C GLU A 50 -21.42 -11.69 -2.80
N ASN A 51 -21.47 -11.31 -4.07
CA ASN A 51 -20.29 -11.00 -4.88
C ASN A 51 -19.54 -9.78 -4.32
N LEU A 52 -20.23 -8.68 -3.99
CA LEU A 52 -19.62 -7.50 -3.36
C LEU A 52 -18.98 -7.83 -2.01
N PHE A 53 -19.56 -8.72 -1.24
CA PHE A 53 -18.98 -9.18 0.02
C PHE A 53 -17.68 -9.96 -0.21
N HIS A 54 -17.68 -10.87 -1.15
CA HIS A 54 -16.50 -11.68 -1.47
C HIS A 54 -15.33 -10.81 -1.94
N ILE A 55 -15.61 -9.84 -2.83
CA ILE A 55 -14.66 -8.88 -3.32
C ILE A 55 -14.10 -8.02 -2.19
N GLY A 56 -14.97 -7.46 -1.37
CA GLY A 56 -14.56 -6.65 -0.22
C GLY A 56 -13.69 -7.43 0.78
N LEU A 57 -13.96 -8.72 0.97
CA LEU A 57 -13.18 -9.56 1.86
C LEU A 57 -11.77 -9.85 1.30
N VAL A 58 -11.69 -10.25 0.02
CA VAL A 58 -10.40 -10.57 -0.63
C VAL A 58 -9.53 -9.32 -0.74
N SER A 59 -10.11 -8.18 -1.15
CA SER A 59 -9.42 -6.89 -1.17
C SER A 59 -8.90 -6.49 0.22
N SER A 60 -9.70 -6.72 1.26
CA SER A 60 -9.29 -6.42 2.63
C SER A 60 -8.11 -7.27 3.09
N ILE A 61 -8.07 -8.56 2.73
CA ILE A 61 -6.95 -9.45 3.03
C ILE A 61 -5.68 -8.98 2.30
N ALA A 62 -5.80 -8.62 1.02
CA ALA A 62 -4.70 -8.10 0.23
C ALA A 62 -4.09 -6.84 0.87
N VAL A 63 -4.94 -5.91 1.29
CA VAL A 63 -4.50 -4.66 1.94
C VAL A 63 -3.93 -4.90 3.33
N ILE A 64 -4.47 -5.85 4.11
CA ILE A 64 -3.88 -6.24 5.39
C ILE A 64 -2.45 -6.76 5.20
N LEU A 65 -2.22 -7.65 4.23
CA LEU A 65 -0.89 -8.17 3.93
C LEU A 65 0.07 -7.07 3.48
N HIS A 66 -0.39 -6.18 2.59
CA HIS A 66 0.35 -5.00 2.16
C HIS A 66 0.77 -4.12 3.35
N ASN A 67 -0.17 -3.77 4.21
CA ASN A 67 0.08 -2.94 5.40
C ASN A 67 1.04 -3.60 6.41
N ILE A 68 1.00 -4.94 6.57
CA ILE A 68 1.95 -5.66 7.41
C ILE A 68 3.38 -5.47 6.87
N ILE A 69 3.58 -5.66 5.57
CA ILE A 69 4.91 -5.47 4.93
C ILE A 69 5.37 -4.02 5.06
N GLU A 70 4.47 -3.05 4.88
CA GLU A 70 4.78 -1.63 5.09
C GLU A 70 5.17 -1.33 6.54
N GLY A 71 4.45 -1.87 7.50
CA GLY A 71 4.78 -1.72 8.92
C GLY A 71 6.16 -2.27 9.28
N MET A 72 6.54 -3.40 8.71
CA MET A 72 7.89 -3.96 8.84
C MET A 72 8.95 -3.00 8.26
N ALA A 73 8.70 -2.48 7.05
CA ALA A 73 9.60 -1.54 6.39
C ALA A 73 9.73 -0.21 7.15
N VAL A 74 8.62 0.32 7.68
CA VAL A 74 8.61 1.53 8.54
C VAL A 74 9.49 1.32 9.76
N TYR A 75 9.30 0.23 10.50
CA TYR A 75 10.10 -0.04 11.70
C TYR A 75 11.58 -0.11 11.35
N GLY A 76 11.95 -0.89 10.34
CA GLY A 76 13.35 -1.01 9.91
C GLY A 76 13.94 0.34 9.47
N THR A 77 13.18 1.18 8.80
CA THR A 77 13.63 2.50 8.34
C THR A 77 13.79 3.47 9.51
N VAL A 78 12.83 3.52 10.46
CA VAL A 78 12.89 4.37 11.66
C VAL A 78 14.11 4.03 12.52
N THR A 79 14.43 2.75 12.67
CA THR A 79 15.61 2.31 13.47
C THR A 79 16.93 2.64 12.79
N THR A 80 16.96 2.76 11.47
CA THR A 80 18.16 3.14 10.71
C THR A 80 18.32 4.66 10.61
N SER A 81 17.24 5.38 10.33
CA SER A 81 17.21 6.83 10.20
C SER A 81 15.83 7.36 10.61
N LEU A 82 15.77 8.07 11.72
CA LEU A 82 14.52 8.63 12.24
C LEU A 82 13.85 9.60 11.24
N SER A 83 14.64 10.45 10.59
CA SER A 83 14.11 11.43 9.60
C SER A 83 13.49 10.73 8.40
N THR A 84 14.17 9.73 7.84
CA THR A 84 13.67 8.94 6.71
C THR A 84 12.45 8.12 7.13
N GLY A 85 12.44 7.57 8.33
CA GLY A 85 11.30 6.82 8.87
C GLY A 85 10.06 7.69 9.07
N ILE A 86 10.21 8.91 9.59
CA ILE A 86 9.09 9.86 9.72
C ILE A 86 8.53 10.22 8.35
N LEU A 87 9.39 10.51 7.37
CA LEU A 87 8.98 10.80 6.01
C LEU A 87 8.21 9.64 5.37
N MET A 88 8.69 8.41 5.59
CA MET A 88 8.02 7.20 5.14
C MET A 88 6.64 7.03 5.81
N CYS A 89 6.53 7.27 7.12
CA CYS A 89 5.26 7.25 7.84
C CYS A 89 4.24 8.24 7.25
N VAL A 90 4.67 9.46 6.93
CA VAL A 90 3.81 10.48 6.31
C VAL A 90 3.36 10.01 4.91
N GLY A 91 4.26 9.49 4.10
CA GLY A 91 3.95 8.96 2.77
C GLY A 91 2.93 7.81 2.82
N ILE A 92 3.16 6.84 3.72
CA ILE A 92 2.26 5.71 3.95
C ILE A 92 0.90 6.19 4.45
N GLY A 93 0.86 7.11 5.40
CA GLY A 93 -0.40 7.69 5.87
C GLY A 93 -1.22 8.34 4.75
N LEU A 94 -0.57 9.11 3.87
CA LEU A 94 -1.22 9.79 2.77
C LEU A 94 -1.79 8.85 1.71
N HIS A 95 -1.06 7.80 1.32
CA HIS A 95 -1.57 6.88 0.29
C HIS A 95 -2.59 5.88 0.85
N ASN A 96 -2.57 5.59 2.15
CA ASN A 96 -3.56 4.76 2.81
C ASN A 96 -4.95 5.43 2.92
N ILE A 97 -5.04 6.77 2.81
CA ILE A 97 -6.33 7.48 2.82
C ILE A 97 -7.22 7.05 1.63
N PRO A 98 -6.80 7.18 0.36
CA PRO A 98 -7.60 6.73 -0.78
C PRO A 98 -7.97 5.24 -0.71
N LEU A 99 -7.02 4.40 -0.32
CA LEU A 99 -7.22 2.97 -0.18
C LEU A 99 -8.27 2.63 0.88
N GLY A 100 -8.19 3.27 2.05
CA GLY A 100 -9.17 3.15 3.12
C GLY A 100 -10.57 3.65 2.70
N MET A 101 -10.64 4.71 1.90
CA MET A 101 -11.91 5.21 1.36
C MET A 101 -12.55 4.21 0.38
N ALA A 102 -11.77 3.60 -0.52
CA ALA A 102 -12.24 2.60 -1.46
C ALA A 102 -12.83 1.39 -0.72
N ILE A 103 -12.08 0.80 0.23
CA ILE A 103 -12.53 -0.35 1.01
C ILE A 103 -13.75 -0.01 1.86
N THR A 104 -13.78 1.16 2.48
CA THR A 104 -14.92 1.62 3.28
C THR A 104 -16.17 1.71 2.42
N SER A 105 -16.05 2.28 1.22
CA SER A 105 -17.17 2.42 0.28
C SER A 105 -17.70 1.05 -0.14
N THR A 106 -16.83 0.14 -0.57
CA THR A 106 -17.22 -1.20 -1.02
C THR A 106 -17.84 -2.03 0.12
N SER A 107 -17.21 -2.04 1.28
CA SER A 107 -17.70 -2.77 2.47
C SER A 107 -19.05 -2.23 2.94
N TYR A 108 -19.24 -0.92 2.96
CA TYR A 108 -20.52 -0.32 3.36
C TYR A 108 -21.62 -0.61 2.35
N GLN A 109 -21.32 -0.61 1.07
CA GLN A 109 -22.30 -0.94 0.01
C GLN A 109 -22.77 -2.40 0.13
N SER A 110 -21.89 -3.33 0.47
CA SER A 110 -22.23 -4.76 0.60
C SER A 110 -23.13 -5.06 1.81
N HIS A 111 -22.81 -4.51 2.98
CA HIS A 111 -23.49 -4.86 4.24
C HIS A 111 -24.51 -3.82 4.73
N LYS A 112 -24.38 -2.56 4.30
CA LYS A 112 -25.12 -1.40 4.84
C LYS A 112 -25.02 -1.26 6.37
N ASP A 113 -23.96 -1.84 6.97
CA ASP A 113 -23.70 -1.88 8.41
C ASP A 113 -22.44 -1.08 8.74
N LYS A 114 -22.63 0.12 9.27
CA LYS A 114 -21.53 1.02 9.66
C LYS A 114 -20.59 0.41 10.69
N LYS A 115 -21.11 -0.42 11.63
CA LYS A 115 -20.30 -1.00 12.69
C LYS A 115 -19.34 -2.05 12.13
N LYS A 116 -19.82 -2.93 11.24
CA LYS A 116 -18.98 -3.93 10.58
C LYS A 116 -17.91 -3.29 9.69
N THR A 117 -18.29 -2.28 8.92
CA THR A 117 -17.36 -1.51 8.10
C THR A 117 -16.28 -0.83 8.96
N LEU A 118 -16.67 -0.20 10.07
CA LEU A 118 -15.71 0.44 10.97
C LEU A 118 -14.73 -0.58 11.59
N ILE A 119 -15.22 -1.73 12.02
CA ILE A 119 -14.36 -2.80 12.56
C ILE A 119 -13.35 -3.26 11.49
N LEU A 120 -13.79 -3.51 10.27
CA LEU A 120 -12.93 -3.93 9.18
C LEU A 120 -11.83 -2.91 8.90
N VAL A 121 -12.19 -1.65 8.74
CA VAL A 121 -11.21 -0.55 8.48
C VAL A 121 -10.25 -0.40 9.66
N THR A 122 -10.70 -0.58 10.88
CA THR A 122 -9.84 -0.55 12.07
C THR A 122 -8.83 -1.71 12.06
N ILE A 123 -9.26 -2.92 11.69
CA ILE A 123 -8.36 -4.09 11.56
C ILE A 123 -7.30 -3.80 10.48
N ILE A 124 -7.72 -3.26 9.34
CA ILE A 124 -6.80 -2.89 8.25
C ILE A 124 -5.80 -1.83 8.73
N ALA A 125 -6.24 -0.80 9.42
CA ALA A 125 -5.35 0.25 9.94
C ALA A 125 -4.36 -0.29 10.98
N LEU A 126 -4.79 -1.23 11.83
CA LEU A 126 -3.93 -1.86 12.84
C LEU A 126 -2.92 -2.83 12.24
N SER A 127 -3.13 -3.34 11.03
CA SER A 127 -2.23 -4.31 10.41
C SER A 127 -0.83 -3.73 10.15
N THR A 128 -0.70 -2.43 9.86
CA THR A 128 0.61 -1.74 9.80
C THR A 128 1.35 -1.80 11.14
N PHE A 129 0.63 -1.56 12.23
CA PHE A 129 1.23 -1.68 13.57
C PHE A 129 1.65 -3.12 13.89
N VAL A 130 0.86 -4.12 13.50
CA VAL A 130 1.21 -5.55 13.65
C VAL A 130 2.50 -5.87 12.88
N GLY A 131 2.68 -5.35 11.67
CA GLY A 131 3.92 -5.48 10.90
C GLY A 131 5.12 -4.87 11.61
N GLY A 132 4.97 -3.67 12.14
CA GLY A 132 6.01 -3.01 12.93
C GLY A 132 6.37 -3.79 14.21
N LEU A 133 5.36 -4.31 14.92
CA LEU A 133 5.56 -5.15 16.11
C LEU A 133 6.26 -6.46 15.78
N PHE A 134 5.90 -7.10 14.67
CA PHE A 134 6.58 -8.30 14.19
C PHE A 134 8.07 -8.03 13.96
N MET A 135 8.40 -6.94 13.25
CA MET A 135 9.78 -6.54 13.02
C MET A 135 10.52 -6.19 14.32
N PHE A 136 9.83 -5.58 15.29
CA PHE A 136 10.39 -5.30 16.62
C PHE A 136 10.79 -6.57 17.37
N VAL A 137 9.94 -7.59 17.33
CA VAL A 137 10.19 -8.87 18.04
C VAL A 137 11.32 -9.65 17.39
N PHE A 138 11.38 -9.68 16.06
CA PHE A 138 12.37 -10.45 15.29
C PHE A 138 13.52 -9.59 14.76
N LYS A 139 13.78 -8.43 15.37
CA LYS A 139 14.78 -7.45 14.89
C LYS A 139 16.19 -8.02 14.77
N GLU A 140 16.59 -8.95 15.66
CA GLU A 140 17.93 -9.52 15.65
C GLU A 140 18.19 -10.39 14.42
N GLU A 141 17.15 -11.08 13.93
CA GLU A 141 17.22 -11.95 12.75
C GLU A 141 16.93 -11.20 11.44
N LEU A 142 15.99 -10.24 11.49
CA LEU A 142 15.44 -9.60 10.30
C LEU A 142 16.05 -8.22 10.01
N LEU A 143 16.58 -7.52 11.02
CA LEU A 143 17.08 -6.15 10.86
C LEU A 143 18.48 -6.14 10.23
N ASN A 144 18.58 -6.59 8.99
CA ASN A 144 19.80 -6.45 8.20
C ASN A 144 19.53 -5.68 6.91
N HIS A 145 20.58 -5.11 6.31
CA HIS A 145 20.47 -4.28 5.12
C HIS A 145 19.80 -4.99 3.94
N TRP A 146 19.96 -6.30 3.82
CA TRP A 146 19.40 -7.09 2.72
C TRP A 146 17.89 -7.28 2.88
N VAL A 147 17.43 -7.64 4.09
CA VAL A 147 16.01 -7.78 4.41
C VAL A 147 15.30 -6.43 4.28
N LEU A 148 15.88 -5.37 4.85
CA LEU A 148 15.29 -4.03 4.77
C LEU A 148 15.19 -3.55 3.32
N GLY A 149 16.26 -3.70 2.54
CA GLY A 149 16.26 -3.35 1.12
C GLY A 149 15.24 -4.15 0.31
N SER A 150 15.08 -5.45 0.61
CA SER A 150 14.08 -6.30 -0.04
C SER A 150 12.65 -5.87 0.31
N LEU A 151 12.36 -5.58 1.59
CA LEU A 151 11.05 -5.10 2.03
C LEU A 151 10.69 -3.77 1.37
N LEU A 152 11.61 -2.80 1.36
CA LEU A 152 11.40 -1.51 0.71
C LEU A 152 11.16 -1.65 -0.80
N SER A 153 11.89 -2.56 -1.44
CA SER A 153 11.73 -2.84 -2.86
C SER A 153 10.38 -3.48 -3.18
N ILE A 154 9.96 -4.49 -2.40
CA ILE A 154 8.65 -5.12 -2.52
C ILE A 154 7.54 -4.09 -2.32
N THR A 155 7.61 -3.31 -1.24
CA THR A 155 6.64 -2.25 -0.95
C THR A 155 6.54 -1.22 -2.08
N SER A 156 7.68 -0.81 -2.66
CA SER A 156 7.69 0.11 -3.81
C SER A 156 7.01 -0.49 -5.04
N GLY A 157 7.19 -1.78 -5.30
CA GLY A 157 6.50 -2.49 -6.38
C GLY A 157 4.98 -2.58 -6.16
N MET A 158 4.56 -2.85 -4.92
CA MET A 158 3.15 -2.86 -4.53
C MET A 158 2.52 -1.47 -4.68
N LEU A 159 3.22 -0.42 -4.24
CA LEU A 159 2.76 0.96 -4.41
C LEU A 159 2.60 1.36 -5.88
N LEU A 160 3.56 0.98 -6.73
CA LEU A 160 3.43 1.25 -8.16
C LEU A 160 2.20 0.56 -8.76
N TYR A 161 1.91 -0.69 -8.34
CA TYR A 161 0.70 -1.40 -8.78
C TYR A 161 -0.57 -0.61 -8.40
N ILE A 162 -0.69 -0.19 -7.14
CA ILE A 162 -1.84 0.60 -6.66
C ILE A 162 -1.98 1.91 -7.44
N ILE A 163 -0.87 2.61 -7.67
CA ILE A 163 -0.88 3.87 -8.43
C ILE A 163 -1.40 3.64 -9.86
N LEU A 164 -0.91 2.63 -10.55
CA LEU A 164 -1.23 2.41 -11.96
C LEU A 164 -2.60 1.76 -12.17
N MET A 165 -3.00 0.83 -11.32
CA MET A 165 -4.19 0.02 -11.53
C MET A 165 -5.42 0.54 -10.77
N GLU A 166 -5.23 1.25 -9.66
CA GLU A 166 -6.33 1.77 -8.86
C GLU A 166 -6.44 3.29 -8.91
N LEU A 167 -5.38 4.01 -8.54
CA LEU A 167 -5.45 5.47 -8.43
C LEU A 167 -5.54 6.18 -9.79
N LEU A 168 -4.73 5.76 -10.75
CA LEU A 168 -4.68 6.41 -12.06
C LEU A 168 -6.00 6.29 -12.83
N PRO A 169 -6.66 5.11 -12.94
CA PRO A 169 -7.98 4.99 -13.54
C PRO A 169 -9.02 5.87 -12.83
N HIS A 170 -9.08 5.81 -11.49
CA HIS A 170 -10.01 6.66 -10.73
C HIS A 170 -9.80 8.15 -10.97
N MET A 171 -8.53 8.59 -11.11
CA MET A 171 -8.20 9.96 -11.45
C MET A 171 -8.69 10.33 -12.87
N MET A 172 -8.55 9.41 -13.82
CA MET A 172 -8.98 9.65 -15.22
C MET A 172 -10.51 9.71 -15.35
N ASP A 173 -11.24 8.96 -14.53
CA ASP A 173 -12.71 8.91 -14.50
C ASP A 173 -13.35 9.97 -13.59
N ALA A 174 -12.54 10.72 -12.84
CA ALA A 174 -13.01 11.76 -11.95
C ALA A 174 -13.80 12.83 -12.70
N LYS A 175 -15.01 13.17 -12.22
CA LYS A 175 -15.86 14.23 -12.77
C LYS A 175 -15.18 15.59 -12.79
N GLU A 176 -14.41 15.87 -11.76
CA GLU A 176 -13.69 17.13 -11.54
C GLU A 176 -12.18 16.93 -11.64
N LYS A 177 -11.69 16.68 -12.84
CA LYS A 177 -10.27 16.39 -13.13
C LYS A 177 -9.28 17.42 -12.56
N LYS A 178 -9.70 18.68 -12.44
CA LYS A 178 -8.85 19.74 -11.87
C LYS A 178 -8.38 19.46 -10.44
N TYR A 179 -9.21 18.87 -9.60
CA TYR A 179 -8.84 18.52 -8.23
C TYR A 179 -7.90 17.29 -8.19
N ALA A 180 -8.09 16.35 -9.11
CA ALA A 180 -7.19 15.21 -9.25
C ALA A 180 -5.79 15.67 -9.68
N TYR A 181 -5.68 16.54 -10.69
CA TYR A 181 -4.40 17.13 -11.11
C TYR A 181 -3.78 17.99 -10.01
N LEU A 182 -4.57 18.78 -9.28
CA LEU A 182 -4.07 19.55 -8.14
C LEU A 182 -3.46 18.63 -7.07
N GLY A 183 -4.12 17.51 -6.76
CA GLY A 183 -3.61 16.50 -5.83
C GLY A 183 -2.26 15.93 -6.26
N VAL A 184 -2.10 15.60 -7.54
CA VAL A 184 -0.83 15.12 -8.09
C VAL A 184 0.27 16.19 -7.95
N VAL A 185 -0.02 17.44 -8.32
CA VAL A 185 0.94 18.55 -8.21
C VAL A 185 1.35 18.77 -6.75
N VAL A 186 0.40 18.78 -5.82
CA VAL A 186 0.70 18.91 -4.38
C VAL A 186 1.54 17.74 -3.88
N GLY A 187 1.22 16.50 -4.29
CA GLY A 187 1.99 15.31 -3.94
C GLY A 187 3.44 15.39 -4.43
N VAL A 188 3.64 15.77 -5.69
CA VAL A 188 4.99 15.95 -6.25
C VAL A 188 5.75 17.06 -5.53
N LEU A 189 5.10 18.19 -5.23
CA LEU A 189 5.73 19.27 -4.46
C LEU A 189 6.14 18.82 -3.06
N LEU A 190 5.31 18.04 -2.37
CA LEU A 190 5.64 17.49 -1.05
C LEU A 190 6.86 16.56 -1.12
N ILE A 191 6.96 15.70 -2.15
CA ILE A 191 8.12 14.84 -2.36
C ILE A 191 9.37 15.69 -2.60
N VAL A 192 9.31 16.68 -3.50
CA VAL A 192 10.44 17.57 -3.78
C VAL A 192 10.89 18.32 -2.53
N ILE A 193 9.95 18.90 -1.77
CA ILE A 193 10.25 19.58 -0.51
C ILE A 193 10.92 18.60 0.48
N SER A 194 10.40 17.38 0.61
CA SER A 194 10.95 16.40 1.53
C SER A 194 12.37 15.96 1.19
N THR A 195 12.74 15.90 -0.10
CA THR A 195 14.11 15.59 -0.52
C THR A 195 15.09 16.70 -0.16
N PHE A 196 14.66 17.97 -0.17
CA PHE A 196 15.50 19.09 0.28
C PHE A 196 15.73 19.08 1.80
N PHE A 197 14.74 18.68 2.60
CA PHE A 197 14.88 18.60 4.07
C PHE A 197 15.51 17.28 4.54
N GLY A 198 15.35 16.18 3.82
CA GLY A 198 15.94 14.88 4.14
C GLY A 198 17.40 14.73 3.71
N GLY A 199 17.90 15.57 2.80
CA GLY A 199 19.25 15.49 2.24
C GLY A 199 20.36 16.09 3.12
N HIS A 200 20.08 16.65 4.29
CA HIS A 200 21.06 17.31 5.15
C HIS A 200 21.44 16.54 6.40
N SER A 201 21.15 15.24 6.50
CA SER A 201 21.60 14.39 7.61
C SER A 201 22.72 13.44 7.14
N HIS A 202 23.91 14.00 6.94
CA HIS A 202 25.18 13.26 6.91
C HIS A 202 25.94 13.48 8.20
#